data_06996de50bd2a899bf3385b4d494a829
#
_entry.id   06996de50bd2a899bf3385b4d494a829
#
_cell.length_a   1.000
_cell.length_b   1.000
_cell.length_c   1.000
_cell.angle_alpha   90.00
_cell.angle_beta   90.00
_cell.angle_gamma   90.00
#
_symmetry.space_group_name_H-M   'P 1'
#
loop_
_entity.id
_entity.type
_entity.pdbx_description
1 polymer ?
#
loop_
_entity_poly.entity_id
_entity_poly.type
_entity_poly.pdbx_seq_one_letter_code
_entity_poly.pdbx_strand_id
1 'polypeptide(L)'
;MAKIVSREIRLTSRPIGMPITANFSVVQTELKPLPDQQVLVRNLFMSVDPYMRGRMNEGKSYVPSFKIGQPLEGGAVGEVVESRAKEFKPGDVVTSNFGWREYFIAAPKDLHPVSREAQPLSLYLGALGMTGMTAWVGLLVGEVKAGDVVYISGAAGAVGNVAGQLAKLRGCRVIGSTGSMEKVNFLREECGFDIAFDYKVGPVAEQLKVEVPDGIDVYFDNVGGEALEAALSALRVHGRIIACGGISAYNDEKPQPGPSNLFNIITKRLTMKGLIVRDWLDRQGEFEKEVGGYFRAGKLKNKETVVIGIDHAVEAFLGLFQGNNVGKMVVKLA
;
A
#
# COMPACT_ATOMS: atom_id res chain seq x y z
N MET A 1 -32.48 13.44 17.62
CA MET A 1 -31.14 12.86 17.62
C MET A 1 -30.10 13.96 17.71
N ALA A 2 -29.00 13.77 18.42
CA ALA A 2 -27.91 14.75 18.43
C ALA A 2 -27.33 14.88 17.02
N LYS A 3 -26.98 16.11 16.64
CA LYS A 3 -26.30 16.38 15.36
C LYS A 3 -24.92 15.73 15.38
N ILE A 4 -24.62 14.93 14.37
CA ILE A 4 -23.29 14.30 14.23
C ILE A 4 -22.43 15.24 13.39
N VAL A 5 -21.27 15.62 13.95
CA VAL A 5 -20.26 16.42 13.26
C VAL A 5 -19.09 15.49 12.94
N SER A 6 -18.67 15.47 11.68
CA SER A 6 -17.50 14.74 11.20
C SER A 6 -16.39 15.73 10.87
N ARG A 7 -15.19 15.49 11.39
CA ARG A 7 -13.99 16.14 10.85
C ARG A 7 -13.54 15.38 9.62
N GLU A 8 -13.11 16.11 8.61
CA GLU A 8 -12.67 15.55 7.33
C GLU A 8 -11.50 16.36 6.75
N ILE A 9 -10.63 15.68 6.01
CA ILE A 9 -9.51 16.31 5.31
C ILE A 9 -9.90 16.54 3.85
N ARG A 10 -9.70 17.77 3.39
CA ARG A 10 -9.93 18.20 2.01
C ARG A 10 -8.65 18.68 1.36
N LEU A 11 -8.49 18.42 0.07
CA LEU A 11 -7.45 19.03 -0.74
C LEU A 11 -7.86 20.46 -1.08
N THR A 12 -7.04 21.45 -0.72
CA THR A 12 -7.31 22.89 -0.98
C THR A 12 -6.64 23.36 -2.27
N SER A 13 -5.51 22.78 -2.61
CA SER A 13 -4.75 23.09 -3.82
C SER A 13 -3.96 21.86 -4.29
N ARG A 14 -3.69 21.78 -5.59
CA ARG A 14 -2.85 20.72 -6.15
C ARG A 14 -1.39 20.97 -5.83
N PRO A 15 -0.67 20.02 -5.22
CA PRO A 15 0.74 20.17 -4.92
C PRO A 15 1.59 20.15 -6.20
N ILE A 16 2.58 21.03 -6.26
CA ILE A 16 3.70 20.96 -7.20
C ILE A 16 4.88 20.35 -6.44
N GLY A 17 5.49 19.29 -6.96
CA GLY A 17 6.51 18.57 -6.22
C GLY A 17 5.96 17.84 -4.99
N MET A 18 6.70 17.85 -3.89
CA MET A 18 6.28 17.25 -2.62
C MET A 18 5.07 17.99 -2.04
N PRO A 19 3.98 17.29 -1.66
CA PRO A 19 2.86 17.93 -0.97
C PRO A 19 3.31 18.54 0.37
N ILE A 20 2.68 19.63 0.73
CA ILE A 20 2.90 20.31 2.02
C ILE A 20 1.56 20.43 2.77
N THR A 21 1.61 20.66 4.07
CA THR A 21 0.40 20.75 4.91
C THR A 21 -0.59 21.79 4.40
N ALA A 22 -0.11 22.91 3.82
CA ALA A 22 -0.96 23.95 3.24
C ALA A 22 -1.82 23.50 2.04
N ASN A 23 -1.51 22.35 1.41
CA ASN A 23 -2.36 21.77 0.37
C ASN A 23 -3.64 21.13 0.93
N PHE A 24 -3.80 21.04 2.25
CA PHE A 24 -4.88 20.35 2.93
C PHE A 24 -5.56 21.25 3.94
N SER A 25 -6.82 20.95 4.26
CA SER A 25 -7.56 21.57 5.36
C SER A 25 -8.35 20.53 6.14
N VAL A 26 -8.44 20.71 7.45
CA VAL A 26 -9.39 20.00 8.32
C VAL A 26 -10.68 20.80 8.34
N VAL A 27 -11.80 20.18 7.98
CA VAL A 27 -13.11 20.81 7.94
C VAL A 27 -14.08 20.03 8.82
N GLN A 28 -14.90 20.73 9.57
CA GLN A 28 -16.02 20.15 10.31
C GLN A 28 -17.29 20.22 9.45
N THR A 29 -17.92 19.06 9.24
CA THR A 29 -19.15 18.93 8.45
C THR A 29 -20.24 18.32 9.30
N GLU A 30 -21.37 19.00 9.43
CA GLU A 30 -22.58 18.44 10.05
C GLU A 30 -23.21 17.45 9.07
N LEU A 31 -23.36 16.18 9.51
CA LEU A 31 -24.01 15.16 8.69
C LEU A 31 -25.53 15.40 8.67
N LYS A 32 -26.12 15.19 7.50
CA LYS A 32 -27.57 15.21 7.33
C LYS A 32 -28.20 14.05 8.10
N PRO A 33 -29.51 14.15 8.47
CA PRO A 33 -30.24 12.99 8.96
C PRO A 33 -30.09 11.79 8.05
N LEU A 34 -29.94 10.59 8.64
CA LEU A 34 -29.72 9.37 7.87
C LEU A 34 -30.91 9.11 6.93
N PRO A 35 -30.70 9.07 5.60
CA PRO A 35 -31.74 8.74 4.63
C PRO A 35 -32.13 7.25 4.71
N ASP A 36 -33.30 6.92 4.16
CA ASP A 36 -33.71 5.52 4.01
C ASP A 36 -32.74 4.78 3.10
N GLN A 37 -32.52 3.48 3.38
CA GLN A 37 -31.58 2.60 2.69
C GLN A 37 -30.11 3.07 2.74
N GLN A 38 -29.75 3.87 3.74
CA GLN A 38 -28.37 4.31 3.98
C GLN A 38 -27.87 3.82 5.34
N VAL A 39 -26.56 3.83 5.48
CA VAL A 39 -25.82 3.38 6.66
C VAL A 39 -24.92 4.51 7.15
N LEU A 40 -24.97 4.83 8.44
CA LEU A 40 -24.06 5.73 9.12
C LEU A 40 -22.90 4.93 9.70
N VAL A 41 -21.69 5.27 9.32
CA VAL A 41 -20.47 4.60 9.74
C VAL A 41 -19.55 5.59 10.46
N ARG A 42 -18.95 5.13 11.58
CA ARG A 42 -17.81 5.78 12.23
C ARG A 42 -16.53 5.07 11.82
N ASN A 43 -15.60 5.80 11.24
CA ASN A 43 -14.28 5.26 10.94
C ASN A 43 -13.48 5.02 12.22
N LEU A 44 -12.91 3.84 12.34
CA LEU A 44 -12.00 3.44 13.42
C LEU A 44 -10.53 3.63 12.98
N PHE A 45 -10.24 3.25 11.74
CA PHE A 45 -8.93 3.40 11.11
C PHE A 45 -9.08 3.85 9.67
N MET A 46 -8.11 4.62 9.21
CA MET A 46 -7.96 4.93 7.78
C MET A 46 -6.54 4.65 7.30
N SER A 47 -6.45 4.34 6.02
CA SER A 47 -5.20 4.14 5.31
C SER A 47 -4.67 5.44 4.74
N VAL A 48 -3.36 5.61 4.78
CA VAL A 48 -2.63 6.53 3.92
C VAL A 48 -1.71 5.71 3.00
N ASP A 49 -1.71 6.02 1.71
CA ASP A 49 -1.03 5.24 0.70
C ASP A 49 -0.34 6.14 -0.34
N PRO A 50 0.86 5.77 -0.82
CA PRO A 50 1.62 6.62 -1.76
C PRO A 50 0.87 6.94 -3.07
N TYR A 51 0.01 6.02 -3.59
CA TYR A 51 -0.75 6.24 -4.82
C TYR A 51 -1.67 7.47 -4.74
N MET A 52 -2.07 7.88 -3.53
CA MET A 52 -2.92 9.05 -3.31
C MET A 52 -2.24 10.34 -3.80
N ARG A 53 -0.90 10.38 -3.85
CA ARG A 53 -0.15 11.50 -4.45
C ARG A 53 -0.52 11.68 -5.93
N GLY A 54 -0.60 10.61 -6.68
CA GLY A 54 -1.02 10.65 -8.09
C GLY A 54 -2.44 11.20 -8.28
N ARG A 55 -3.36 10.90 -7.34
CA ARG A 55 -4.73 11.43 -7.35
C ARG A 55 -4.82 12.94 -7.07
N MET A 56 -3.77 13.56 -6.54
CA MET A 56 -3.72 15.01 -6.34
C MET A 56 -3.38 15.78 -7.63
N ASN A 57 -2.88 15.09 -8.66
CA ASN A 57 -2.65 15.65 -9.98
C ASN A 57 -3.96 15.69 -10.80
N GLU A 58 -4.02 16.56 -11.80
CA GLU A 58 -5.04 16.52 -12.84
C GLU A 58 -4.67 15.53 -13.93
N GLY A 59 -5.67 14.93 -14.56
CA GLY A 59 -5.47 14.09 -15.74
C GLY A 59 -6.15 12.72 -15.65
N LYS A 60 -6.05 11.96 -16.74
CA LYS A 60 -6.56 10.57 -16.81
C LYS A 60 -5.57 9.63 -16.13
N SER A 61 -6.09 8.77 -15.26
CA SER A 61 -5.34 7.71 -14.59
C SER A 61 -6.25 6.51 -14.37
N TYR A 62 -5.71 5.40 -13.85
CA TYR A 62 -6.49 4.21 -13.45
C TYR A 62 -7.48 4.49 -12.29
N VAL A 63 -7.35 5.62 -11.61
CA VAL A 63 -8.23 6.07 -10.54
C VAL A 63 -8.49 7.58 -10.71
N PRO A 64 -9.72 8.08 -10.45
CA PRO A 64 -10.06 9.50 -10.60
C PRO A 64 -9.20 10.39 -9.69
N SER A 65 -8.87 11.59 -10.18
CA SER A 65 -8.21 12.62 -9.38
C SER A 65 -9.12 13.08 -8.23
N PHE A 66 -8.50 13.49 -7.12
CA PHE A 66 -9.22 14.15 -6.04
C PHE A 66 -9.79 15.49 -6.51
N LYS A 67 -10.99 15.81 -6.05
CA LYS A 67 -11.64 17.10 -6.31
C LYS A 67 -11.26 18.09 -5.22
N ILE A 68 -10.78 19.28 -5.62
CA ILE A 68 -10.48 20.36 -4.69
C ILE A 68 -11.74 20.72 -3.90
N GLY A 69 -11.60 20.96 -2.60
CA GLY A 69 -12.69 21.32 -1.69
C GLY A 69 -13.60 20.15 -1.30
N GLN A 70 -13.39 18.93 -1.82
CA GLN A 70 -14.12 17.75 -1.39
C GLN A 70 -13.28 16.91 -0.43
N PRO A 71 -13.92 16.11 0.47
CA PRO A 71 -13.19 15.16 1.32
C PRO A 71 -12.35 14.20 0.48
N LEU A 72 -11.13 13.94 0.92
CA LEU A 72 -10.29 12.93 0.31
C LEU A 72 -10.92 11.54 0.48
N GLU A 73 -10.47 10.61 -0.33
CA GLU A 73 -10.91 9.22 -0.32
C GLU A 73 -9.71 8.28 -0.12
N GLY A 74 -9.95 7.16 0.51
CA GLY A 74 -8.98 6.10 0.73
C GLY A 74 -9.58 4.99 1.56
N GLY A 75 -8.87 3.87 1.68
CA GLY A 75 -9.32 2.74 2.48
C GLY A 75 -9.59 3.14 3.93
N ALA A 76 -10.68 2.65 4.48
CA ALA A 76 -11.03 2.80 5.88
C ALA A 76 -11.68 1.54 6.42
N VAL A 77 -11.53 1.30 7.73
CA VAL A 77 -12.31 0.35 8.52
C VAL A 77 -13.14 1.13 9.51
N GLY A 78 -14.45 0.89 9.51
CA GLY A 78 -15.38 1.58 10.37
C GLY A 78 -16.39 0.64 11.02
N GLU A 79 -17.12 1.18 11.98
CA GLU A 79 -18.22 0.52 12.65
C GLU A 79 -19.53 1.19 12.29
N VAL A 80 -20.53 0.40 11.95
CA VAL A 80 -21.89 0.88 11.70
C VAL A 80 -22.48 1.41 13.01
N VAL A 81 -22.84 2.71 13.01
CA VAL A 81 -23.47 3.40 14.15
C VAL A 81 -24.98 3.33 14.07
N GLU A 82 -25.54 3.58 12.87
CA GLU A 82 -26.97 3.50 12.58
C GLU A 82 -27.16 2.95 11.18
N SER A 83 -28.21 2.14 10.98
CA SER A 83 -28.57 1.62 9.66
C SER A 83 -30.07 1.76 9.41
N ARG A 84 -30.44 2.22 8.21
CA ARG A 84 -31.77 2.13 7.62
C ARG A 84 -31.80 1.21 6.42
N ALA A 85 -30.74 0.41 6.25
CA ALA A 85 -30.62 -0.63 5.24
C ALA A 85 -30.73 -2.01 5.90
N LYS A 86 -31.22 -3.00 5.15
CA LYS A 86 -31.45 -4.37 5.65
C LYS A 86 -30.15 -5.16 5.80
N GLU A 87 -29.12 -4.80 5.03
CA GLU A 87 -27.85 -5.53 4.90
C GLU A 87 -26.93 -5.32 6.10
N PHE A 88 -27.13 -4.25 6.87
CA PHE A 88 -26.27 -3.87 7.98
C PHE A 88 -27.05 -3.50 9.24
N LYS A 89 -26.46 -3.74 10.38
CA LYS A 89 -26.96 -3.36 11.69
C LYS A 89 -25.88 -2.64 12.52
N PRO A 90 -26.28 -1.82 13.52
CA PRO A 90 -25.33 -1.22 14.45
C PRO A 90 -24.38 -2.26 15.06
N GLY A 91 -23.08 -1.92 15.08
CA GLY A 91 -22.03 -2.79 15.55
C GLY A 91 -21.35 -3.64 14.46
N ASP A 92 -21.89 -3.72 13.25
CA ASP A 92 -21.19 -4.37 12.14
C ASP A 92 -19.90 -3.60 11.79
N VAL A 93 -18.83 -4.34 11.45
CA VAL A 93 -17.57 -3.75 10.99
C VAL A 93 -17.48 -3.85 9.47
N VAL A 94 -17.11 -2.75 8.87
CA VAL A 94 -17.07 -2.62 7.41
C VAL A 94 -15.76 -1.99 6.92
N THR A 95 -15.31 -2.38 5.74
CA THR A 95 -14.33 -1.61 4.97
C THR A 95 -15.03 -0.75 3.93
N SER A 96 -14.42 0.37 3.59
CA SER A 96 -14.92 1.31 2.59
C SER A 96 -13.78 2.11 1.96
N ASN A 97 -14.11 2.95 0.98
CA ASN A 97 -13.19 3.97 0.45
C ASN A 97 -13.46 5.37 1.03
N PHE A 98 -14.24 5.48 2.11
CA PHE A 98 -14.58 6.75 2.76
C PHE A 98 -13.63 7.11 3.91
N GLY A 99 -12.33 6.89 3.74
CA GLY A 99 -11.29 7.40 4.62
C GLY A 99 -11.20 8.94 4.62
N TRP A 100 -10.24 9.48 5.35
CA TRP A 100 -9.99 10.92 5.51
C TRP A 100 -11.13 11.70 6.16
N ARG A 101 -11.99 10.99 6.93
CA ARG A 101 -13.09 11.56 7.73
C ARG A 101 -13.45 10.65 8.90
N GLU A 102 -14.08 11.21 9.93
CA GLU A 102 -14.46 10.45 11.12
C GLU A 102 -15.77 9.69 10.95
N TYR A 103 -16.76 10.34 10.34
CA TYR A 103 -18.07 9.76 10.05
C TYR A 103 -18.48 9.98 8.62
N PHE A 104 -19.29 9.08 8.11
CA PHE A 104 -19.90 9.22 6.77
C PHE A 104 -21.21 8.45 6.67
N ILE A 105 -22.02 8.82 5.68
CA ILE A 105 -23.22 8.10 5.29
C ILE A 105 -22.96 7.48 3.92
N ALA A 106 -23.29 6.19 3.75
CA ALA A 106 -23.08 5.48 2.49
C ALA A 106 -24.21 4.51 2.17
N ALA A 107 -24.34 4.17 0.89
CA ALA A 107 -25.20 3.07 0.46
C ALA A 107 -24.55 1.72 0.79
N PRO A 108 -25.32 0.65 1.03
CA PRO A 108 -24.82 -0.69 1.33
C PRO A 108 -23.79 -1.22 0.32
N LYS A 109 -23.98 -0.94 -0.97
CA LYS A 109 -23.09 -1.36 -2.05
C LYS A 109 -21.65 -0.81 -1.96
N ASP A 110 -21.46 0.26 -1.20
CA ASP A 110 -20.16 0.93 -1.02
C ASP A 110 -19.43 0.45 0.24
N LEU A 111 -20.03 -0.52 0.96
CA LEU A 111 -19.55 -1.10 2.20
C LEU A 111 -19.30 -2.60 2.04
N HIS A 112 -18.19 -3.08 2.61
CA HIS A 112 -17.86 -4.51 2.60
C HIS A 112 -17.74 -4.99 4.04
N PRO A 113 -18.58 -5.94 4.49
CA PRO A 113 -18.51 -6.46 5.84
C PRO A 113 -17.21 -7.23 6.06
N VAL A 114 -16.63 -7.08 7.25
CA VAL A 114 -15.42 -7.80 7.65
C VAL A 114 -15.57 -8.40 9.04
N SER A 115 -14.85 -9.49 9.32
CA SER A 115 -14.88 -10.16 10.61
C SER A 115 -14.20 -9.34 11.70
N ARG A 116 -14.80 -9.31 12.89
CA ARG A 116 -14.16 -8.77 14.10
C ARG A 116 -13.07 -9.67 14.69
N GLU A 117 -12.93 -10.90 14.19
CA GLU A 117 -11.94 -11.86 14.70
C GLU A 117 -10.52 -11.50 14.32
N ALA A 118 -10.31 -10.83 13.17
CA ALA A 118 -9.00 -10.34 12.78
C ALA A 118 -8.66 -9.08 13.58
N GLN A 119 -7.65 -9.18 14.43
CA GLN A 119 -7.21 -8.07 15.28
C GLN A 119 -5.72 -7.78 15.07
N PRO A 120 -5.32 -6.52 15.01
CA PRO A 120 -6.19 -5.32 15.03
C PRO A 120 -7.01 -5.18 13.73
N LEU A 121 -8.14 -4.48 13.78
CA LEU A 121 -9.02 -4.28 12.60
C LEU A 121 -8.31 -3.53 11.44
N SER A 122 -7.25 -2.79 11.72
CA SER A 122 -6.39 -2.14 10.72
C SER A 122 -5.73 -3.12 9.75
N LEU A 123 -5.66 -4.43 10.08
CA LEU A 123 -5.20 -5.49 9.17
C LEU A 123 -5.93 -5.48 7.82
N TYR A 124 -7.21 -5.10 7.80
CA TYR A 124 -8.00 -4.97 6.58
C TYR A 124 -7.59 -3.77 5.71
N LEU A 125 -6.68 -2.91 6.20
CA LEU A 125 -6.03 -1.84 5.42
C LEU A 125 -4.60 -2.20 5.01
N GLY A 126 -4.07 -3.29 5.57
CA GLY A 126 -2.70 -3.78 5.39
C GLY A 126 -2.66 -5.18 4.77
N ALA A 127 -2.16 -6.13 5.55
CA ALA A 127 -1.87 -7.50 5.10
C ALA A 127 -3.11 -8.29 4.62
N LEU A 128 -4.30 -8.02 5.17
CA LEU A 128 -5.57 -8.61 4.76
C LEU A 128 -6.41 -7.68 3.86
N GLY A 129 -5.86 -6.55 3.44
CA GLY A 129 -6.51 -5.56 2.58
C GLY A 129 -5.79 -5.35 1.25
N MET A 130 -5.98 -4.15 0.69
CA MET A 130 -5.47 -3.81 -0.64
C MET A 130 -3.96 -4.04 -0.80
N THR A 131 -3.14 -3.67 0.18
CA THR A 131 -1.68 -3.81 0.07
C THR A 131 -1.23 -5.27 0.14
N GLY A 132 -1.88 -6.10 0.96
CA GLY A 132 -1.64 -7.54 1.00
C GLY A 132 -2.07 -8.22 -0.30
N MET A 133 -3.25 -7.86 -0.83
CA MET A 133 -3.72 -8.36 -2.12
C MET A 133 -2.79 -7.93 -3.25
N THR A 134 -2.28 -6.69 -3.24
CA THR A 134 -1.29 -6.22 -4.22
C THR A 134 -0.02 -7.08 -4.19
N ALA A 135 0.48 -7.40 -3.00
CA ALA A 135 1.63 -8.27 -2.83
C ALA A 135 1.38 -9.68 -3.40
N TRP A 136 0.25 -10.27 -3.04
CA TRP A 136 -0.15 -11.61 -3.50
C TRP A 136 -0.34 -11.68 -5.02
N VAL A 137 -1.09 -10.74 -5.60
CA VAL A 137 -1.29 -10.63 -7.06
C VAL A 137 0.03 -10.38 -7.78
N GLY A 138 0.89 -9.52 -7.22
CA GLY A 138 2.21 -9.25 -7.81
C GLY A 138 3.02 -10.52 -7.99
N LEU A 139 3.05 -11.40 -6.98
CA LEU A 139 3.73 -12.69 -7.09
C LEU A 139 3.10 -13.62 -8.14
N LEU A 140 1.79 -13.51 -8.40
CA LEU A 140 1.13 -14.24 -9.50
C LEU A 140 1.51 -13.65 -10.86
N VAL A 141 1.45 -12.33 -11.01
CA VAL A 141 1.84 -11.62 -12.24
C VAL A 141 3.29 -11.89 -12.61
N GLY A 142 4.17 -11.97 -11.61
CA GLY A 142 5.58 -12.33 -11.76
C GLY A 142 5.85 -13.81 -11.92
N GLU A 143 4.82 -14.65 -11.87
CA GLU A 143 4.95 -16.13 -11.99
C GLU A 143 6.02 -16.68 -11.02
N VAL A 144 6.01 -16.14 -9.78
CA VAL A 144 7.00 -16.46 -8.74
C VAL A 144 6.83 -17.89 -8.28
N LYS A 145 7.91 -18.67 -8.32
CA LYS A 145 7.95 -20.10 -8.00
C LYS A 145 9.09 -20.46 -7.05
N ALA A 146 9.00 -21.61 -6.44
CA ALA A 146 10.05 -22.12 -5.56
C ALA A 146 11.43 -22.15 -6.25
N GLY A 147 12.46 -21.72 -5.52
CA GLY A 147 13.82 -21.60 -6.00
C GLY A 147 14.17 -20.28 -6.69
N ASP A 148 13.16 -19.42 -7.00
CA ASP A 148 13.46 -18.07 -7.52
C ASP A 148 14.22 -17.24 -6.47
N VAL A 149 15.14 -16.41 -6.95
CA VAL A 149 15.79 -15.33 -6.20
C VAL A 149 15.01 -14.05 -6.46
N VAL A 150 14.29 -13.55 -5.45
CA VAL A 150 13.36 -12.42 -5.54
C VAL A 150 13.95 -11.20 -4.86
N TYR A 151 14.20 -10.14 -5.60
CA TYR A 151 14.56 -8.84 -5.05
C TYR A 151 13.33 -7.95 -4.95
N ILE A 152 13.17 -7.24 -3.83
CA ILE A 152 12.04 -6.34 -3.54
C ILE A 152 12.59 -4.98 -3.13
N SER A 153 12.26 -3.93 -3.86
CA SER A 153 12.54 -2.55 -3.45
C SER A 153 11.43 -2.01 -2.56
N GLY A 154 11.76 -1.06 -1.66
CA GLY A 154 10.81 -0.58 -0.66
C GLY A 154 10.28 -1.71 0.22
N ALA A 155 11.15 -2.68 0.52
CA ALA A 155 10.78 -3.98 1.08
C ALA A 155 10.12 -3.88 2.46
N ALA A 156 10.45 -2.88 3.28
CA ALA A 156 9.85 -2.69 4.60
C ALA A 156 8.50 -1.94 4.56
N GLY A 157 8.01 -1.55 3.37
CA GLY A 157 6.69 -0.94 3.19
C GLY A 157 5.54 -1.96 3.27
N ALA A 158 4.30 -1.48 3.20
CA ALA A 158 3.09 -2.30 3.36
C ALA A 158 2.96 -3.43 2.33
N VAL A 159 3.33 -3.19 1.07
CA VAL A 159 3.33 -4.22 0.02
C VAL A 159 4.58 -5.08 0.10
N GLY A 160 5.76 -4.43 0.23
CA GLY A 160 7.05 -5.11 0.12
C GLY A 160 7.27 -6.19 1.17
N ASN A 161 6.93 -5.91 2.45
CA ASN A 161 7.12 -6.90 3.51
C ASN A 161 6.18 -8.11 3.35
N VAL A 162 4.94 -7.90 2.91
CA VAL A 162 4.01 -8.99 2.65
C VAL A 162 4.45 -9.81 1.44
N ALA A 163 4.88 -9.15 0.35
CA ALA A 163 5.39 -9.82 -0.85
C ALA A 163 6.59 -10.71 -0.51
N GLY A 164 7.53 -10.20 0.29
CA GLY A 164 8.69 -10.99 0.71
C GLY A 164 8.33 -12.20 1.57
N GLN A 165 7.48 -12.03 2.56
CA GLN A 165 7.02 -13.14 3.39
C GLN A 165 6.28 -14.20 2.56
N LEU A 166 5.39 -13.79 1.63
CA LEU A 166 4.70 -14.71 0.73
C LEU A 166 5.68 -15.42 -0.22
N ALA A 167 6.70 -14.73 -0.73
CA ALA A 167 7.75 -15.34 -1.54
C ALA A 167 8.55 -16.37 -0.72
N LYS A 168 8.88 -16.08 0.55
CA LYS A 168 9.50 -17.05 1.46
C LYS A 168 8.62 -18.29 1.65
N LEU A 169 7.33 -18.12 1.89
CA LEU A 169 6.38 -19.24 2.03
C LEU A 169 6.26 -20.08 0.75
N ARG A 170 6.57 -19.50 -0.42
CA ARG A 170 6.64 -20.22 -1.71
C ARG A 170 8.01 -20.86 -1.97
N GLY A 171 8.96 -20.76 -1.03
CA GLY A 171 10.29 -21.39 -1.16
C GLY A 171 11.29 -20.57 -1.97
N CYS A 172 11.14 -19.26 -2.04
CA CYS A 172 12.08 -18.36 -2.70
C CYS A 172 13.22 -17.92 -1.76
N ARG A 173 14.35 -17.51 -2.35
CA ARG A 173 15.37 -16.70 -1.69
C ARG A 173 14.97 -15.23 -1.87
N VAL A 174 14.84 -14.49 -0.77
CA VAL A 174 14.28 -13.12 -0.78
C VAL A 174 15.29 -12.10 -0.32
N ILE A 175 15.48 -11.09 -1.15
CA ILE A 175 16.35 -9.95 -0.93
C ILE A 175 15.50 -8.69 -0.85
N GLY A 176 15.77 -7.80 0.12
CA GLY A 176 15.04 -6.54 0.29
C GLY A 176 15.96 -5.34 0.40
N SER A 177 15.58 -4.23 -0.27
CA SER A 177 16.20 -2.93 0.01
C SER A 177 15.23 -2.01 0.75
N THR A 178 15.76 -1.28 1.71
CA THR A 178 15.01 -0.35 2.56
C THR A 178 15.90 0.84 2.97
N GLY A 179 15.42 1.78 3.76
CA GLY A 179 16.12 3.07 3.98
C GLY A 179 16.57 3.32 5.42
N SER A 180 16.72 2.28 6.25
CA SER A 180 17.34 2.38 7.57
C SER A 180 17.68 0.99 8.12
N MET A 181 18.66 0.93 9.05
CA MET A 181 19.05 -0.32 9.73
C MET A 181 17.91 -0.91 10.57
N GLU A 182 17.05 -0.11 11.19
CA GLU A 182 15.85 -0.59 11.88
C GLU A 182 14.98 -1.44 10.94
N LYS A 183 14.75 -0.94 9.72
CA LYS A 183 13.97 -1.64 8.70
C LYS A 183 14.68 -2.87 8.14
N VAL A 184 16.00 -2.84 8.04
CA VAL A 184 16.81 -4.01 7.68
C VAL A 184 16.63 -5.12 8.72
N ASN A 185 16.72 -4.79 9.99
CA ASN A 185 16.53 -5.74 11.10
C ASN A 185 15.10 -6.31 11.09
N PHE A 186 14.07 -5.45 10.93
CA PHE A 186 12.69 -5.90 10.79
C PHE A 186 12.51 -6.92 9.66
N LEU A 187 13.08 -6.68 8.49
CA LEU A 187 12.98 -7.59 7.35
C LEU A 187 13.65 -8.93 7.63
N ARG A 188 14.84 -8.94 8.24
CA ARG A 188 15.60 -10.14 8.51
C ARG A 188 15.04 -10.95 9.68
N GLU A 189 14.74 -10.28 10.78
CA GLU A 189 14.42 -10.93 12.05
C GLU A 189 12.93 -11.28 12.16
N GLU A 190 12.06 -10.41 11.67
CA GLU A 190 10.60 -10.60 11.79
C GLU A 190 9.98 -11.17 10.51
N CYS A 191 10.42 -10.71 9.31
CA CYS A 191 9.84 -11.12 8.02
C CYS A 191 10.56 -12.30 7.35
N GLY A 192 11.73 -12.73 7.87
CA GLY A 192 12.47 -13.88 7.36
C GLY A 192 13.13 -13.68 5.99
N PHE A 193 13.45 -12.44 5.61
CA PHE A 193 14.25 -12.17 4.42
C PHE A 193 15.65 -12.75 4.58
N ASP A 194 16.16 -13.40 3.54
CA ASP A 194 17.51 -13.97 3.56
C ASP A 194 18.57 -12.89 3.58
N ILE A 195 18.31 -11.79 2.85
CA ILE A 195 19.18 -10.61 2.76
C ILE A 195 18.31 -9.36 2.84
N ALA A 196 18.76 -8.37 3.59
CA ALA A 196 18.21 -7.03 3.54
C ALA A 196 19.34 -6.00 3.71
N PHE A 197 19.27 -4.91 2.97
CA PHE A 197 20.26 -3.84 3.01
C PHE A 197 19.64 -2.45 2.98
N ASP A 198 20.40 -1.48 3.52
CA ASP A 198 20.03 -0.06 3.48
C ASP A 198 20.58 0.58 2.20
N TYR A 199 19.67 1.01 1.30
CA TYR A 199 20.05 1.64 0.03
C TYR A 199 20.76 3.00 0.20
N LYS A 200 20.72 3.58 1.41
CA LYS A 200 21.37 4.87 1.69
C LYS A 200 22.87 4.76 1.98
N VAL A 201 23.35 3.56 2.28
CA VAL A 201 24.77 3.37 2.62
C VAL A 201 25.67 3.19 1.40
N GLY A 202 25.09 3.01 0.21
CA GLY A 202 25.83 2.90 -1.04
C GLY A 202 24.92 2.61 -2.23
N PRO A 203 25.42 2.68 -3.47
CA PRO A 203 24.66 2.42 -4.69
C PRO A 203 23.99 1.04 -4.65
N VAL A 204 22.71 0.98 -5.00
CA VAL A 204 21.93 -0.28 -5.00
C VAL A 204 22.57 -1.33 -5.90
N ALA A 205 23.11 -0.93 -7.05
CA ALA A 205 23.76 -1.85 -8.00
C ALA A 205 24.98 -2.55 -7.39
N GLU A 206 25.81 -1.83 -6.65
CA GLU A 206 27.01 -2.41 -6.01
C GLU A 206 26.61 -3.35 -4.87
N GLN A 207 25.61 -2.97 -4.07
CA GLN A 207 25.12 -3.83 -3.01
C GLN A 207 24.50 -5.12 -3.58
N LEU A 208 23.69 -5.06 -4.62
CA LEU A 208 23.14 -6.25 -5.30
C LEU A 208 24.25 -7.12 -5.87
N LYS A 209 25.30 -6.55 -6.46
CA LYS A 209 26.43 -7.31 -7.02
C LYS A 209 27.17 -8.12 -5.94
N VAL A 210 27.30 -7.56 -4.72
CA VAL A 210 27.94 -8.24 -3.60
C VAL A 210 27.02 -9.31 -3.02
N GLU A 211 25.76 -8.99 -2.77
CA GLU A 211 24.82 -9.86 -2.05
C GLU A 211 24.25 -11.00 -2.92
N VAL A 212 24.14 -10.77 -4.23
CA VAL A 212 23.60 -11.74 -5.19
C VAL A 212 24.44 -11.79 -6.47
N PRO A 213 25.71 -12.22 -6.38
CA PRO A 213 26.65 -12.23 -7.51
C PRO A 213 26.15 -13.06 -8.70
N ASP A 214 25.34 -14.09 -8.43
CA ASP A 214 24.72 -14.94 -9.47
C ASP A 214 23.46 -14.33 -10.08
N GLY A 215 23.02 -13.15 -9.62
CA GLY A 215 21.85 -12.42 -10.09
C GLY A 215 20.52 -12.85 -9.49
N ILE A 216 19.46 -12.18 -9.93
CA ILE A 216 18.07 -12.36 -9.45
C ILE A 216 17.17 -12.88 -10.57
N ASP A 217 16.10 -13.60 -10.21
CA ASP A 217 15.12 -14.13 -11.17
C ASP A 217 13.90 -13.19 -11.29
N VAL A 218 13.52 -12.54 -10.19
CA VAL A 218 12.36 -11.65 -10.11
C VAL A 218 12.71 -10.37 -9.39
N TYR A 219 12.28 -9.25 -9.94
CA TYR A 219 12.28 -7.96 -9.27
C TYR A 219 10.88 -7.47 -9.02
N PHE A 220 10.53 -7.26 -7.76
CA PHE A 220 9.28 -6.63 -7.34
C PHE A 220 9.53 -5.14 -7.11
N ASP A 221 9.10 -4.33 -8.06
CA ASP A 221 9.38 -2.89 -8.09
C ASP A 221 8.29 -2.06 -7.41
N ASN A 222 8.61 -1.46 -6.27
CA ASN A 222 7.80 -0.46 -5.58
C ASN A 222 8.38 0.96 -5.72
N VAL A 223 9.59 1.11 -6.25
CA VAL A 223 10.38 2.35 -6.16
C VAL A 223 10.64 3.00 -7.51
N GLY A 224 11.01 2.21 -8.53
CA GLY A 224 11.48 2.74 -9.81
C GLY A 224 12.91 3.31 -9.74
N GLY A 225 13.23 4.25 -10.62
CA GLY A 225 14.48 5.00 -10.60
C GLY A 225 15.74 4.14 -10.52
N GLU A 226 16.68 4.50 -9.64
CA GLU A 226 17.94 3.78 -9.41
C GLU A 226 17.74 2.29 -9.07
N ALA A 227 16.71 1.96 -8.29
CA ALA A 227 16.44 0.57 -7.92
C ALA A 227 16.05 -0.28 -9.15
N LEU A 228 15.27 0.28 -10.08
CA LEU A 228 14.93 -0.40 -11.34
C LEU A 228 16.17 -0.57 -12.23
N GLU A 229 17.01 0.45 -12.35
CA GLU A 229 18.24 0.39 -13.13
C GLU A 229 19.21 -0.66 -12.58
N ALA A 230 19.38 -0.70 -11.26
CA ALA A 230 20.18 -1.71 -10.58
C ALA A 230 19.63 -3.14 -10.81
N ALA A 231 18.31 -3.30 -10.71
CA ALA A 231 17.64 -4.59 -10.93
C ALA A 231 17.79 -5.07 -12.38
N LEU A 232 17.65 -4.18 -13.37
CA LEU A 232 17.89 -4.52 -14.79
C LEU A 232 19.29 -5.08 -15.02
N SER A 233 20.30 -4.56 -14.31
CA SER A 233 21.66 -5.07 -14.35
C SER A 233 21.82 -6.42 -13.65
N ALA A 234 21.12 -6.63 -12.51
CA ALA A 234 21.24 -7.84 -11.70
C ALA A 234 20.36 -9.01 -12.20
N LEU A 235 19.32 -8.76 -13.00
CA LEU A 235 18.43 -9.80 -13.51
C LEU A 235 19.18 -10.81 -14.39
N ARG A 236 18.86 -12.08 -14.19
CA ARG A 236 19.27 -13.20 -15.03
C ARG A 236 18.57 -13.17 -16.38
N VAL A 237 19.03 -13.99 -17.31
CA VAL A 237 18.33 -14.23 -18.57
C VAL A 237 16.93 -14.79 -18.29
N HIS A 238 15.90 -14.24 -18.97
CA HIS A 238 14.48 -14.52 -18.75
C HIS A 238 13.96 -14.04 -17.38
N GLY A 239 14.66 -13.11 -16.72
CA GLY A 239 14.20 -12.47 -15.51
C GLY A 239 12.89 -11.71 -15.68
N ARG A 240 12.17 -11.50 -14.59
CA ARG A 240 10.80 -10.93 -14.57
C ARG A 240 10.75 -9.72 -13.66
N ILE A 241 10.08 -8.66 -14.12
CA ILE A 241 9.90 -7.42 -13.37
C ILE A 241 8.40 -7.23 -13.15
N ILE A 242 8.01 -7.04 -11.89
CA ILE A 242 6.66 -6.70 -11.47
C ILE A 242 6.65 -5.20 -11.17
N ALA A 243 6.15 -4.39 -12.09
CA ALA A 243 6.05 -2.95 -11.91
C ALA A 243 4.79 -2.62 -11.09
N CYS A 244 4.96 -2.49 -9.78
CA CYS A 244 3.90 -2.25 -8.80
C CYS A 244 3.77 -0.77 -8.43
N GLY A 245 4.89 -0.06 -8.31
CA GLY A 245 4.92 1.35 -7.94
C GLY A 245 6.22 2.04 -8.37
N GLY A 246 6.26 3.35 -8.26
CA GLY A 246 7.42 4.17 -8.61
C GLY A 246 7.54 5.35 -7.65
N ILE A 247 7.58 5.07 -6.32
CA ILE A 247 7.50 6.11 -5.29
C ILE A 247 8.63 7.14 -5.40
N SER A 248 9.77 6.78 -5.98
CA SER A 248 10.89 7.71 -6.20
C SER A 248 10.52 8.89 -7.10
N ALA A 249 9.55 8.71 -8.02
CA ALA A 249 9.15 9.73 -8.98
C ALA A 249 7.80 10.41 -8.67
N TYR A 250 7.09 10.01 -7.61
CA TYR A 250 5.74 10.53 -7.35
C TYR A 250 5.70 12.04 -7.07
N ASN A 251 6.79 12.60 -6.55
CA ASN A 251 6.90 14.01 -6.20
C ASN A 251 7.76 14.80 -7.19
N ASP A 252 8.14 14.22 -8.32
CA ASP A 252 8.93 14.93 -9.31
C ASP A 252 8.08 15.99 -10.03
N GLU A 253 8.63 17.19 -10.16
CA GLU A 253 8.00 18.29 -10.89
C GLU A 253 8.08 18.11 -12.40
N LYS A 254 9.10 17.38 -12.85
CA LYS A 254 9.35 17.08 -14.27
C LYS A 254 9.64 15.60 -14.42
N PRO A 255 9.26 14.99 -15.55
CA PRO A 255 9.63 13.61 -15.84
C PRO A 255 11.14 13.41 -15.74
N GLN A 256 11.58 12.37 -15.04
CA GLN A 256 12.99 11.98 -14.98
C GLN A 256 13.33 11.06 -16.15
N PRO A 257 14.59 11.04 -16.59
CA PRO A 257 15.05 10.03 -17.55
C PRO A 257 14.78 8.63 -17.04
N GLY A 258 14.43 7.72 -17.95
CA GLY A 258 14.32 6.30 -17.61
C GLY A 258 15.70 5.67 -17.37
N PRO A 259 15.73 4.38 -16.96
CA PRO A 259 16.98 3.64 -16.78
C PRO A 259 17.85 3.65 -18.04
N SER A 260 19.15 3.93 -17.88
CA SER A 260 20.10 4.01 -19.01
C SER A 260 20.37 2.65 -19.65
N ASN A 261 20.08 1.57 -18.92
CA ASN A 261 20.39 0.18 -19.28
C ASN A 261 19.15 -0.62 -19.76
N LEU A 262 18.12 0.03 -20.28
CA LEU A 262 16.92 -0.64 -20.83
C LEU A 262 17.26 -1.67 -21.93
N PHE A 263 18.42 -1.56 -22.59
CA PHE A 263 18.89 -2.55 -23.54
C PHE A 263 19.04 -3.96 -22.93
N ASN A 264 19.19 -4.07 -21.60
CA ASN A 264 19.19 -5.34 -20.89
C ASN A 264 17.87 -6.12 -21.05
N ILE A 265 16.75 -5.46 -21.32
CA ILE A 265 15.47 -6.13 -21.61
C ILE A 265 15.64 -7.03 -22.84
N ILE A 266 16.34 -6.55 -23.88
CA ILE A 266 16.60 -7.31 -25.10
C ILE A 266 17.63 -8.40 -24.85
N THR A 267 18.81 -8.04 -24.33
CA THR A 267 19.94 -8.97 -24.20
C THR A 267 19.66 -10.12 -23.25
N LYS A 268 18.87 -9.87 -22.21
CA LYS A 268 18.48 -10.87 -21.22
C LYS A 268 17.06 -11.43 -21.44
N ARG A 269 16.32 -11.00 -22.49
CA ARG A 269 14.93 -11.41 -22.81
C ARG A 269 14.03 -11.26 -21.58
N LEU A 270 14.12 -10.10 -20.91
CA LEU A 270 13.35 -9.82 -19.70
C LEU A 270 11.87 -9.61 -20.01
N THR A 271 11.02 -9.96 -19.05
CA THR A 271 9.59 -9.64 -19.08
C THR A 271 9.29 -8.60 -18.01
N MET A 272 8.62 -7.50 -18.37
CA MET A 272 8.15 -6.49 -17.43
C MET A 272 6.64 -6.36 -17.53
N LYS A 273 5.94 -6.56 -16.40
CA LYS A 273 4.47 -6.50 -16.33
C LYS A 273 4.03 -5.47 -15.29
N GLY A 274 3.12 -4.58 -15.68
CA GLY A 274 2.46 -3.64 -14.76
C GLY A 274 1.39 -4.34 -13.91
N LEU A 275 1.11 -3.79 -12.75
CA LEU A 275 0.15 -4.33 -11.78
C LEU A 275 -0.79 -3.23 -11.28
N ILE A 276 -2.09 -3.43 -11.48
CA ILE A 276 -3.16 -2.71 -10.79
C ILE A 276 -4.06 -3.74 -10.10
N VAL A 277 -4.07 -3.72 -8.78
CA VAL A 277 -4.79 -4.72 -7.97
C VAL A 277 -6.31 -4.76 -8.24
N ARG A 278 -6.91 -3.65 -8.66
CA ARG A 278 -8.33 -3.58 -9.01
C ARG A 278 -8.75 -4.51 -10.14
N ASP A 279 -7.82 -4.85 -11.03
CA ASP A 279 -8.07 -5.76 -12.15
C ASP A 279 -8.19 -7.24 -11.70
N TRP A 280 -7.98 -7.50 -10.39
CA TRP A 280 -7.93 -8.83 -9.79
C TRP A 280 -8.93 -9.03 -8.65
N LEU A 281 -9.93 -8.14 -8.51
CA LEU A 281 -10.89 -8.21 -7.42
C LEU A 281 -11.77 -9.47 -7.46
N ASP A 282 -11.94 -10.08 -8.65
CA ASP A 282 -12.58 -11.38 -8.84
C ASP A 282 -11.85 -12.50 -8.10
N ARG A 283 -10.57 -12.35 -7.78
CA ARG A 283 -9.76 -13.31 -7.03
C ARG A 283 -9.66 -13.01 -5.52
N GLN A 284 -10.46 -12.07 -5.01
CA GLN A 284 -10.47 -11.71 -3.58
C GLN A 284 -10.65 -12.95 -2.68
N GLY A 285 -11.54 -13.88 -3.03
CA GLY A 285 -11.78 -15.08 -2.23
C GLY A 285 -10.57 -16.03 -2.16
N GLU A 286 -9.77 -16.12 -3.24
CA GLU A 286 -8.54 -16.92 -3.23
C GLU A 286 -7.49 -16.27 -2.32
N PHE A 287 -7.32 -14.95 -2.43
CA PHE A 287 -6.44 -14.16 -1.56
C PHE A 287 -6.79 -14.34 -0.09
N GLU A 288 -8.06 -14.16 0.28
CA GLU A 288 -8.52 -14.29 1.68
C GLU A 288 -8.31 -15.70 2.24
N LYS A 289 -8.51 -16.72 1.41
CA LYS A 289 -8.27 -18.11 1.78
C LYS A 289 -6.79 -18.38 2.02
N GLU A 290 -5.92 -18.00 1.09
CA GLU A 290 -4.47 -18.26 1.17
C GLU A 290 -3.81 -17.37 2.23
N VAL A 291 -3.87 -16.06 2.06
CA VAL A 291 -3.16 -15.11 2.93
C VAL A 291 -3.79 -15.03 4.31
N GLY A 292 -5.12 -15.03 4.40
CA GLY A 292 -5.83 -15.15 5.67
C GLY A 292 -5.51 -16.46 6.39
N GLY A 293 -5.32 -17.57 5.65
CA GLY A 293 -4.85 -18.84 6.18
C GLY A 293 -3.46 -18.74 6.79
N TYR A 294 -2.51 -18.13 6.10
CA TYR A 294 -1.15 -17.89 6.62
C TYR A 294 -1.15 -17.00 7.86
N PHE A 295 -1.99 -15.95 7.84
CA PHE A 295 -2.11 -15.04 8.97
C PHE A 295 -2.64 -15.77 10.22
N ARG A 296 -3.76 -16.53 10.11
CA ARG A 296 -4.32 -17.34 11.21
C ARG A 296 -3.35 -18.38 11.75
N ALA A 297 -2.51 -18.94 10.87
CA ALA A 297 -1.47 -19.89 11.25
C ALA A 297 -0.20 -19.24 11.86
N GLY A 298 -0.19 -17.91 12.04
CA GLY A 298 0.97 -17.17 12.57
C GLY A 298 2.21 -17.15 11.66
N LYS A 299 2.04 -17.55 10.40
CA LYS A 299 3.12 -17.63 9.40
C LYS A 299 3.40 -16.30 8.70
N LEU A 300 2.51 -15.33 8.82
CA LEU A 300 2.65 -14.01 8.26
C LEU A 300 2.62 -12.97 9.39
N LYS A 301 3.67 -12.17 9.48
CA LYS A 301 3.79 -11.09 10.46
C LYS A 301 3.21 -9.81 9.90
N ASN A 302 2.54 -9.04 10.73
CA ASN A 302 2.04 -7.72 10.40
C ASN A 302 2.79 -6.68 11.23
N LYS A 303 3.20 -5.61 10.56
CA LYS A 303 3.80 -4.43 11.21
C LYS A 303 3.07 -3.20 10.74
N GLU A 304 2.71 -2.36 11.68
CA GLU A 304 2.01 -1.11 11.42
C GLU A 304 2.69 0.05 12.13
N THR A 305 2.73 1.18 11.45
CA THR A 305 3.01 2.47 12.06
C THR A 305 1.67 3.16 12.26
N VAL A 306 1.26 3.31 13.52
CA VAL A 306 -0.05 3.85 13.88
C VAL A 306 0.11 5.30 14.32
N VAL A 307 -0.58 6.21 13.62
CA VAL A 307 -0.72 7.62 13.98
C VAL A 307 -2.11 7.82 14.58
N ILE A 308 -2.23 8.64 15.61
CA ILE A 308 -3.51 8.80 16.34
C ILE A 308 -4.13 10.16 16.01
N GLY A 309 -5.41 10.12 15.60
CA GLY A 309 -6.22 11.30 15.36
C GLY A 309 -6.15 11.81 13.92
N ILE A 310 -7.29 12.33 13.44
CA ILE A 310 -7.43 12.85 12.07
C ILE A 310 -6.54 14.07 11.82
N ASP A 311 -6.23 14.83 12.85
CA ASP A 311 -5.40 16.04 12.76
C ASP A 311 -3.96 15.73 12.30
N HIS A 312 -3.49 14.49 12.53
CA HIS A 312 -2.18 14.00 12.12
C HIS A 312 -2.20 13.17 10.83
N ALA A 313 -3.36 13.05 10.17
CA ALA A 313 -3.51 12.23 8.97
C ALA A 313 -2.65 12.74 7.80
N VAL A 314 -2.54 14.06 7.65
CA VAL A 314 -1.68 14.69 6.62
C VAL A 314 -0.21 14.40 6.90
N GLU A 315 0.24 14.54 8.14
CA GLU A 315 1.62 14.24 8.55
C GLU A 315 1.96 12.77 8.29
N ALA A 316 1.04 11.85 8.63
CA ALA A 316 1.18 10.42 8.34
C ALA A 316 1.36 10.15 6.83
N PHE A 317 0.60 10.83 5.99
CA PHE A 317 0.71 10.71 4.54
C PHE A 317 2.04 11.26 4.02
N LEU A 318 2.44 12.46 4.44
CA LEU A 318 3.71 13.08 4.04
C LEU A 318 4.92 12.25 4.50
N GLY A 319 4.82 11.64 5.68
CA GLY A 319 5.84 10.76 6.24
C GLY A 319 6.14 9.52 5.40
N LEU A 320 5.21 9.06 4.56
CA LEU A 320 5.46 7.95 3.62
C LEU A 320 6.60 8.25 2.65
N PHE A 321 6.69 9.49 2.15
CA PHE A 321 7.71 9.93 1.19
C PHE A 321 9.06 10.20 1.87
N GLN A 322 9.07 10.32 3.19
CA GLN A 322 10.28 10.47 4.01
C GLN A 322 10.76 9.13 4.58
N GLY A 323 9.96 8.07 4.37
CA GLY A 323 10.27 6.75 4.90
C GLY A 323 10.06 6.64 6.42
N ASN A 324 9.13 7.37 7.00
CA ASN A 324 8.87 7.36 8.44
C ASN A 324 8.06 6.15 8.93
N ASN A 325 7.62 5.28 8.02
CA ASN A 325 6.87 4.07 8.37
C ASN A 325 7.72 2.80 8.36
N VAL A 326 7.43 1.89 9.27
CA VAL A 326 7.78 0.46 9.17
C VAL A 326 6.46 -0.30 8.96
N GLY A 327 6.39 -1.09 7.90
CA GLY A 327 5.15 -1.75 7.51
C GLY A 327 4.08 -0.79 6.99
N LYS A 328 2.84 -1.08 7.33
CA LYS A 328 1.68 -0.27 6.91
C LYS A 328 1.51 0.97 7.79
N MET A 329 1.44 2.15 7.18
CA MET A 329 1.01 3.37 7.86
C MET A 329 -0.52 3.43 7.91
N VAL A 330 -1.06 3.58 9.11
CA VAL A 330 -2.50 3.75 9.36
C VAL A 330 -2.74 4.90 10.34
N VAL A 331 -3.90 5.54 10.21
CA VAL A 331 -4.36 6.55 11.17
C VAL A 331 -5.51 5.96 11.96
N LYS A 332 -5.36 5.89 13.29
CA LYS A 332 -6.42 5.51 14.21
C LYS A 332 -7.28 6.73 14.51
N LEU A 333 -8.58 6.66 14.23
CA LEU A 333 -9.53 7.76 14.37
C LEU A 333 -10.37 7.66 15.64
N ALA A 334 -10.62 6.45 16.15
CA ALA A 334 -11.40 6.20 17.35
C ALA A 334 -10.87 4.98 18.14
#